data_73b018947d64a19d82db457ab3afc55f
#
_entry.id   73b018947d64a19d82db457ab3afc55f
#
_cell.length_a   1.000
_cell.length_b   1.000
_cell.length_c   1.000
_cell.angle_alpha   90.00
_cell.angle_beta   90.00
_cell.angle_gamma   90.00
#
_symmetry.space_group_name_H-M   'P 1'
#
loop_
_entity.id
_entity.type
_entity.pdbx_description
1 polymer ?
#
loop_
_entity_poly.entity_id
_entity_poly.type
_entity_poly.pdbx_seq_one_letter_code
_entity_poly.pdbx_strand_id
1 'polypeptide(L)'
;MNEQREFIVSSFFGFPLSILILGVLLFVALVQRSAGLASIAGTVLLLMVGSSLWTRCAPYRLSLLFHLDRHRLFPGEVAQLELTLRNSKPLPFFLSIEGPFHLLGQTIVMPFSELHHAWNIPLTRRGVYPLKACTLSFGDPFGLTSTRRTLPLHEEIVVYPRLKRIEDSIAQFQEFFGLHPAKGLVEDPAAYAGTRDYTGFRPARFIHWKASARIGKIQEKIFEPTSHAKILVIVKVEGFARQLSRLGSQDPSRANGSVTRKDVEDAFETLLERVASYAYLSFQQGASLAFVTDGELVEDPEPFLPMGSGYEHLGRFLEKLARLRFPSPYEESSKLSREGPHPVMKGTTPPMESPKAASGEFYRIAREVGRWGTGYIYACYKPAEGEHARQFLSPHRRSRLLILPATGKAEVKDG
;
A
#
# COMPACT_ATOMS: atom_id res chain seq x y z
N MET A 1 5.29 6.05 -25.91
CA MET A 1 5.00 4.62 -25.67
C MET A 1 6.13 3.82 -26.33
N ASN A 2 7.25 3.62 -25.61
CA ASN A 2 8.36 2.77 -26.10
C ASN A 2 8.08 1.33 -25.69
N GLU A 3 7.49 0.55 -26.61
CA GLU A 3 7.37 -0.89 -26.47
C GLU A 3 8.77 -1.50 -26.61
N GLN A 4 9.36 -1.97 -25.52
CA GLN A 4 10.57 -2.80 -25.58
C GLN A 4 10.17 -4.16 -26.14
N ARG A 5 10.45 -4.37 -27.42
CA ARG A 5 10.32 -5.67 -28.08
C ARG A 5 11.63 -6.43 -27.87
N GLU A 6 11.67 -7.27 -26.86
CA GLU A 6 12.76 -8.24 -26.75
C GLU A 6 12.40 -9.50 -27.54
N PHE A 7 13.10 -9.74 -28.62
CA PHE A 7 13.05 -10.99 -29.35
C PHE A 7 13.95 -12.01 -28.65
N ILE A 8 13.40 -12.86 -27.83
CA ILE A 8 14.13 -14.00 -27.27
C ILE A 8 13.83 -15.22 -28.12
N VAL A 9 14.67 -15.44 -29.09
CA VAL A 9 14.77 -16.76 -29.75
C VAL A 9 15.47 -17.67 -28.75
N SER A 10 14.96 -18.86 -28.47
CA SER A 10 15.53 -19.82 -27.52
C SER A 10 16.99 -20.25 -27.84
N SER A 11 17.55 -19.77 -28.95
CA SER A 11 18.99 -19.75 -29.28
C SER A 11 19.21 -18.66 -30.30
N PHE A 12 19.49 -17.44 -29.85
CA PHE A 12 19.71 -16.27 -30.73
C PHE A 12 20.77 -16.52 -31.82
N PHE A 13 21.79 -17.34 -31.54
CA PHE A 13 22.80 -17.77 -32.52
C PHE A 13 22.48 -19.08 -33.22
N GLY A 14 21.76 -20.01 -32.60
CA GLY A 14 21.50 -21.32 -33.17
C GLY A 14 20.50 -21.31 -34.33
N PHE A 15 19.43 -20.51 -34.21
CA PHE A 15 18.37 -20.51 -35.21
C PHE A 15 18.75 -19.86 -36.56
N PRO A 16 19.36 -18.67 -36.62
CA PRO A 16 19.83 -18.09 -37.89
C PRO A 16 20.98 -18.89 -38.48
N LEU A 17 21.87 -19.47 -37.65
CA LEU A 17 22.95 -20.33 -38.10
C LEU A 17 22.41 -21.64 -38.75
N SER A 18 21.38 -22.26 -38.16
CA SER A 18 20.76 -23.46 -38.68
C SER A 18 20.05 -23.21 -39.99
N ILE A 19 19.40 -22.08 -40.20
CA ILE A 19 18.82 -21.66 -41.48
C ILE A 19 19.91 -21.52 -42.54
N LEU A 20 21.04 -20.91 -42.18
CA LEU A 20 22.18 -20.74 -43.12
C LEU A 20 22.80 -22.07 -43.50
N ILE A 21 23.05 -22.97 -42.53
CA ILE A 21 23.56 -24.34 -42.81
C ILE A 21 22.61 -25.12 -43.71
N LEU A 22 21.32 -25.05 -43.42
CA LEU A 22 20.30 -25.74 -44.19
C LEU A 22 20.19 -25.17 -45.62
N GLY A 23 20.35 -23.84 -45.75
CA GLY A 23 20.40 -23.18 -47.06
C GLY A 23 21.61 -23.61 -47.89
N VAL A 24 22.80 -23.74 -47.26
CA VAL A 24 24.01 -24.27 -47.93
C VAL A 24 23.82 -25.75 -48.31
N LEU A 25 23.25 -26.58 -47.43
CA LEU A 25 22.98 -27.98 -47.70
C LEU A 25 21.97 -28.15 -48.84
N LEU A 26 20.94 -27.34 -48.91
CA LEU A 26 19.98 -27.29 -49.98
C LEU A 26 20.67 -26.92 -51.31
N PHE A 27 21.55 -25.91 -51.31
CA PHE A 27 22.30 -25.50 -52.47
C PHE A 27 23.19 -26.65 -53.00
N VAL A 28 23.94 -27.30 -52.08
CA VAL A 28 24.79 -28.45 -52.43
C VAL A 28 23.99 -29.60 -53.01
N ALA A 29 22.82 -29.91 -52.42
CA ALA A 29 21.91 -30.97 -52.88
C ALA A 29 21.34 -30.67 -54.28
N LEU A 30 21.06 -29.42 -54.60
CA LEU A 30 20.61 -29.01 -55.93
C LEU A 30 21.75 -29.10 -56.98
N VAL A 31 22.97 -28.71 -56.59
CA VAL A 31 24.15 -28.85 -57.50
C VAL A 31 24.46 -30.30 -57.80
N GLN A 32 24.34 -31.18 -56.81
CA GLN A 32 24.54 -32.64 -56.94
C GLN A 32 23.35 -33.35 -57.58
N ARG A 33 22.27 -32.64 -57.93
CA ARG A 33 21.03 -33.21 -58.51
C ARG A 33 20.40 -34.33 -57.65
N SER A 34 20.62 -34.31 -56.34
CA SER A 34 20.07 -35.28 -55.42
C SER A 34 18.65 -34.86 -54.96
N ALA A 35 17.62 -35.35 -55.65
CA ALA A 35 16.25 -34.95 -55.38
C ALA A 35 15.80 -35.27 -53.94
N GLY A 36 16.29 -36.38 -53.34
CA GLY A 36 15.94 -36.77 -51.97
C GLY A 36 16.50 -35.82 -50.91
N LEU A 37 17.78 -35.46 -51.02
CA LEU A 37 18.38 -34.49 -50.07
C LEU A 37 17.81 -33.11 -50.26
N ALA A 38 17.56 -32.66 -51.49
CA ALA A 38 16.97 -31.36 -51.77
C ALA A 38 15.55 -31.24 -51.23
N SER A 39 14.73 -32.31 -51.29
CA SER A 39 13.36 -32.29 -50.77
C SER A 39 13.36 -32.19 -49.22
N ILE A 40 14.21 -32.98 -48.54
CA ILE A 40 14.32 -32.93 -47.07
C ILE A 40 14.81 -31.56 -46.60
N ALA A 41 15.92 -31.08 -47.14
CA ALA A 41 16.49 -29.78 -46.75
C ALA A 41 15.54 -28.61 -47.04
N GLY A 42 14.84 -28.65 -48.18
CA GLY A 42 13.86 -27.66 -48.57
C GLY A 42 12.63 -27.64 -47.64
N THR A 43 12.12 -28.81 -47.25
CA THR A 43 10.98 -28.93 -46.35
C THR A 43 11.34 -28.39 -44.94
N VAL A 44 12.50 -28.78 -44.42
CA VAL A 44 12.95 -28.29 -43.09
C VAL A 44 13.20 -26.77 -43.11
N LEU A 45 13.82 -26.27 -44.17
CA LEU A 45 14.04 -24.85 -44.36
C LEU A 45 12.73 -24.05 -44.43
N LEU A 46 11.74 -24.56 -45.16
CA LEU A 46 10.43 -23.96 -45.28
C LEU A 46 9.70 -23.95 -43.94
N LEU A 47 9.78 -25.01 -43.14
CA LEU A 47 9.23 -25.07 -41.81
C LEU A 47 9.88 -24.05 -40.88
N MET A 48 11.21 -23.91 -40.88
CA MET A 48 11.92 -22.96 -40.04
C MET A 48 11.64 -21.51 -40.44
N VAL A 49 11.64 -21.19 -41.71
CA VAL A 49 11.31 -19.82 -42.18
C VAL A 49 9.83 -19.51 -41.90
N GLY A 50 8.95 -20.50 -42.17
CA GLY A 50 7.51 -20.39 -41.88
C GLY A 50 7.23 -20.13 -40.40
N SER A 51 7.86 -20.89 -39.49
CA SER A 51 7.77 -20.72 -38.05
C SER A 51 8.22 -19.31 -37.63
N SER A 52 9.36 -18.81 -38.16
CA SER A 52 9.85 -17.47 -37.87
C SER A 52 8.91 -16.37 -38.32
N LEU A 53 8.32 -16.50 -39.51
CA LEU A 53 7.29 -15.57 -40.00
C LEU A 53 6.02 -15.63 -39.14
N TRP A 54 5.63 -16.85 -38.76
CA TRP A 54 4.45 -17.07 -37.91
C TRP A 54 4.53 -16.34 -36.59
N THR A 55 5.64 -16.50 -35.85
CA THR A 55 5.85 -15.85 -34.56
C THR A 55 5.98 -14.32 -34.68
N ARG A 56 6.53 -13.80 -35.77
CA ARG A 56 6.55 -12.34 -36.03
C ARG A 56 5.15 -11.78 -36.27
N CYS A 57 4.24 -12.58 -36.90
CA CYS A 57 2.86 -12.20 -37.11
C CYS A 57 1.97 -12.45 -35.87
N ALA A 58 2.43 -13.24 -34.90
CA ALA A 58 1.66 -13.61 -33.72
C ALA A 58 1.17 -12.41 -32.88
N PRO A 59 1.94 -11.35 -32.59
CA PRO A 59 1.47 -10.22 -31.81
C PRO A 59 0.59 -9.20 -32.57
N TYR A 60 0.41 -9.35 -33.89
CA TYR A 60 -0.40 -8.43 -34.68
C TYR A 60 -1.91 -8.66 -34.46
N ARG A 61 -2.70 -7.57 -34.51
CA ARG A 61 -4.18 -7.60 -34.37
C ARG A 61 -4.68 -8.36 -33.14
N LEU A 62 -3.98 -8.18 -32.02
CA LEU A 62 -4.41 -8.67 -30.73
C LEU A 62 -4.88 -7.49 -29.87
N SER A 63 -6.03 -7.63 -29.26
CA SER A 63 -6.47 -6.75 -28.18
C SER A 63 -6.30 -7.46 -26.86
N LEU A 64 -5.65 -6.77 -25.93
CA LEU A 64 -5.33 -7.26 -24.60
C LEU A 64 -5.92 -6.31 -23.58
N LEU A 65 -6.71 -6.82 -22.65
CA LEU A 65 -7.29 -6.09 -21.56
C LEU A 65 -6.99 -6.82 -20.25
N PHE A 66 -6.39 -6.10 -19.30
CA PHE A 66 -6.22 -6.58 -17.93
C PHE A 66 -7.26 -5.90 -17.05
N HIS A 67 -7.91 -6.66 -16.21
CA HIS A 67 -8.87 -6.15 -15.24
C HIS A 67 -8.56 -6.74 -13.88
N LEU A 68 -8.45 -5.86 -12.87
CA LEU A 68 -8.30 -6.22 -11.47
C LEU A 68 -9.64 -6.01 -10.77
N ASP A 69 -10.19 -7.09 -10.19
CA ASP A 69 -11.51 -7.05 -9.51
C ASP A 69 -11.48 -6.09 -8.31
N ARG A 70 -10.41 -6.16 -7.50
CA ARG A 70 -10.29 -5.37 -6.27
C ARG A 70 -8.89 -4.82 -6.06
N HIS A 71 -8.80 -3.53 -5.82
CA HIS A 71 -7.55 -2.82 -5.51
C HIS A 71 -7.24 -2.80 -4.01
N ARG A 72 -8.24 -3.05 -3.16
CA ARG A 72 -8.15 -2.96 -1.69
C ARG A 72 -8.76 -4.20 -1.06
N LEU A 73 -7.98 -4.85 -0.19
CA LEU A 73 -8.30 -6.15 0.41
C LEU A 73 -7.91 -6.20 1.88
N PHE A 74 -8.58 -7.07 2.63
CA PHE A 74 -8.11 -7.49 3.94
C PHE A 74 -7.25 -8.77 3.83
N PRO A 75 -6.35 -9.03 4.81
CA PRO A 75 -5.49 -10.22 4.77
C PRO A 75 -6.31 -11.52 4.78
N GLY A 76 -6.02 -12.37 3.79
CA GLY A 76 -6.73 -13.63 3.57
C GLY A 76 -7.83 -13.56 2.50
N GLU A 77 -8.15 -12.37 2.01
CA GLU A 77 -8.98 -12.22 0.81
C GLU A 77 -8.15 -12.49 -0.44
N VAL A 78 -8.83 -12.80 -1.54
CA VAL A 78 -8.23 -13.15 -2.82
C VAL A 78 -8.53 -12.03 -3.81
N ALA A 79 -7.49 -11.47 -4.42
CA ALA A 79 -7.63 -10.60 -5.59
C ALA A 79 -7.71 -11.45 -6.85
N GLN A 80 -8.57 -11.08 -7.79
CA GLN A 80 -8.68 -11.73 -9.07
C GLN A 80 -8.16 -10.80 -10.18
N LEU A 81 -7.10 -11.26 -10.86
CA LEU A 81 -6.55 -10.61 -12.04
C LEU A 81 -7.05 -11.33 -13.29
N GLU A 82 -7.82 -10.67 -14.12
CA GLU A 82 -8.39 -11.21 -15.34
C GLU A 82 -7.63 -10.66 -16.55
N LEU A 83 -7.31 -11.56 -17.48
CA LEU A 83 -6.80 -11.23 -18.80
C LEU A 83 -7.85 -11.63 -19.84
N THR A 84 -8.31 -10.67 -20.59
CA THR A 84 -9.10 -10.87 -21.79
C THR A 84 -8.22 -10.63 -23.01
N LEU A 85 -8.03 -11.66 -23.83
CA LEU A 85 -7.26 -11.61 -25.05
C LEU A 85 -8.15 -11.97 -26.22
N ARG A 86 -8.29 -11.07 -27.20
CA ARG A 86 -9.05 -11.30 -28.43
C ARG A 86 -8.10 -11.41 -29.62
N ASN A 87 -8.17 -12.56 -30.30
CA ASN A 87 -7.43 -12.82 -31.53
C ASN A 87 -8.31 -12.53 -32.76
N SER A 88 -8.03 -11.43 -33.47
CA SER A 88 -8.80 -11.01 -34.64
C SER A 88 -8.18 -11.48 -35.97
N LYS A 89 -7.34 -12.53 -35.97
CA LYS A 89 -6.63 -13.04 -37.14
C LYS A 89 -6.87 -14.55 -37.34
N PRO A 90 -6.66 -15.07 -38.56
CA PRO A 90 -6.86 -16.49 -38.87
C PRO A 90 -5.72 -17.40 -38.39
N LEU A 91 -4.72 -16.88 -37.66
CA LEU A 91 -3.55 -17.64 -37.24
C LEU A 91 -3.68 -18.06 -35.77
N PRO A 92 -3.63 -19.38 -35.46
CA PRO A 92 -3.47 -19.84 -34.10
C PRO A 92 -2.04 -19.61 -33.62
N PHE A 93 -1.85 -19.48 -32.30
CA PHE A 93 -0.51 -19.35 -31.71
C PHE A 93 -0.51 -19.90 -30.29
N PHE A 94 0.67 -20.34 -29.85
CA PHE A 94 0.90 -20.71 -28.47
C PHE A 94 1.18 -19.44 -27.65
N LEU A 95 0.46 -19.29 -26.55
CA LEU A 95 0.63 -18.17 -25.62
C LEU A 95 1.11 -18.68 -24.29
N SER A 96 2.25 -18.19 -23.84
CA SER A 96 2.71 -18.31 -22.46
C SER A 96 2.66 -16.96 -21.80
N ILE A 97 2.02 -16.91 -20.63
CA ILE A 97 1.81 -15.70 -19.84
C ILE A 97 2.62 -15.85 -18.58
N GLU A 98 3.45 -14.87 -18.30
CA GLU A 98 4.21 -14.74 -17.06
C GLU A 98 3.81 -13.42 -16.39
N GLY A 99 2.90 -13.53 -15.43
CA GLY A 99 2.36 -12.40 -14.68
C GLY A 99 3.19 -12.08 -13.44
N PRO A 100 2.82 -11.01 -12.73
CA PRO A 100 3.38 -10.70 -11.42
C PRO A 100 3.14 -11.85 -10.44
N PHE A 101 3.96 -11.96 -9.39
CA PHE A 101 3.89 -13.03 -8.36
C PHE A 101 4.06 -14.45 -8.92
N HIS A 102 4.83 -14.62 -10.02
CA HIS A 102 5.05 -15.92 -10.67
C HIS A 102 3.75 -16.59 -11.18
N LEU A 103 2.76 -15.78 -11.52
CA LEU A 103 1.54 -16.29 -12.15
C LEU A 103 1.88 -16.78 -13.57
N LEU A 104 1.70 -18.06 -13.79
CA LEU A 104 1.98 -18.69 -15.07
C LEU A 104 0.68 -19.14 -15.73
N GLY A 105 0.59 -18.94 -17.02
CA GLY A 105 -0.48 -19.47 -17.85
C GLY A 105 0.07 -19.89 -19.20
N GLN A 106 -0.35 -21.04 -19.70
CA GLN A 106 0.01 -21.53 -21.03
C GLN A 106 -1.24 -22.05 -21.73
N THR A 107 -1.43 -21.59 -22.96
CA THR A 107 -2.61 -21.98 -23.74
C THR A 107 -2.37 -21.79 -25.24
N ILE A 108 -3.19 -22.42 -26.05
CA ILE A 108 -3.24 -22.19 -27.48
C ILE A 108 -4.41 -21.26 -27.76
N VAL A 109 -4.14 -20.16 -28.42
CA VAL A 109 -5.17 -19.20 -28.84
C VAL A 109 -5.58 -19.51 -30.27
N MET A 110 -6.86 -19.86 -30.46
CA MET A 110 -7.42 -20.20 -31.74
C MET A 110 -7.68 -18.98 -32.65
N PRO A 111 -7.80 -19.15 -33.95
CA PRO A 111 -8.21 -18.09 -34.87
C PRO A 111 -9.56 -17.49 -34.46
N PHE A 112 -9.69 -16.17 -34.56
CA PHE A 112 -10.94 -15.43 -34.31
C PHE A 112 -11.60 -15.75 -32.97
N SER A 113 -10.79 -16.11 -31.94
CA SER A 113 -11.28 -16.49 -30.62
C SER A 113 -10.98 -15.44 -29.58
N GLU A 114 -11.73 -15.50 -28.51
CA GLU A 114 -11.51 -14.74 -27.31
C GLU A 114 -11.10 -15.69 -26.19
N LEU A 115 -10.04 -15.32 -25.48
CA LEU A 115 -9.49 -16.05 -24.34
C LEU A 115 -9.71 -15.23 -23.09
N HIS A 116 -10.34 -15.83 -22.10
CA HIS A 116 -10.43 -15.29 -20.74
C HIS A 116 -9.58 -16.16 -19.83
N HIS A 117 -8.68 -15.52 -19.10
CA HIS A 117 -7.85 -16.22 -18.13
C HIS A 117 -7.83 -15.41 -16.83
N ALA A 118 -8.15 -16.06 -15.72
CA ALA A 118 -8.21 -15.43 -14.41
C ALA A 118 -7.21 -16.08 -13.46
N TRP A 119 -6.47 -15.26 -12.74
CA TRP A 119 -5.57 -15.69 -11.66
C TRP A 119 -6.11 -15.22 -10.33
N ASN A 120 -6.11 -16.14 -9.38
CA ASN A 120 -6.41 -15.85 -7.99
C ASN A 120 -5.11 -15.57 -7.23
N ILE A 121 -4.99 -14.36 -6.67
CA ILE A 121 -3.82 -13.91 -5.93
C ILE A 121 -4.18 -13.89 -4.44
N PRO A 122 -3.79 -14.93 -3.67
CA PRO A 122 -4.03 -14.94 -2.23
C PRO A 122 -3.02 -14.03 -1.53
N LEU A 123 -3.51 -12.99 -0.85
CA LEU A 123 -2.67 -12.04 -0.13
C LEU A 123 -2.95 -12.16 1.38
N THR A 124 -1.95 -12.61 2.13
CA THR A 124 -2.08 -12.92 3.56
C THR A 124 -1.43 -11.88 4.47
N ARG A 125 -0.53 -11.06 3.95
CA ARG A 125 0.19 -10.04 4.69
C ARG A 125 -0.21 -8.65 4.23
N ARG A 126 -0.28 -7.72 5.17
CA ARG A 126 -0.46 -6.30 4.92
C ARG A 126 0.67 -5.77 4.00
N GLY A 127 0.34 -4.81 3.16
CA GLY A 127 1.32 -4.13 2.31
C GLY A 127 0.74 -3.60 1.01
N VAL A 128 1.62 -3.01 0.22
CA VAL A 128 1.35 -2.57 -1.15
C VAL A 128 2.03 -3.53 -2.11
N TYR A 129 1.28 -4.09 -3.01
CA TYR A 129 1.72 -5.08 -4.00
C TYR A 129 1.56 -4.51 -5.42
N PRO A 130 2.62 -3.86 -5.96
CA PRO A 130 2.55 -3.29 -7.29
C PRO A 130 2.55 -4.38 -8.37
N LEU A 131 1.61 -4.31 -9.28
CA LEU A 131 1.53 -5.12 -10.49
C LEU A 131 2.29 -4.38 -11.61
N LYS A 132 3.62 -4.57 -11.69
CA LYS A 132 4.48 -3.75 -12.55
C LYS A 132 4.41 -4.13 -14.02
N ALA A 133 4.44 -5.42 -14.33
CA ALA A 133 4.49 -5.89 -15.70
C ALA A 133 3.96 -7.31 -15.84
N CYS A 134 3.42 -7.61 -17.02
CA CYS A 134 3.09 -8.94 -17.47
C CYS A 134 3.88 -9.24 -18.75
N THR A 135 4.52 -10.38 -18.80
CA THR A 135 5.28 -10.83 -19.98
C THR A 135 4.50 -11.87 -20.73
N LEU A 136 4.26 -11.62 -21.99
CA LEU A 136 3.57 -12.53 -22.92
C LEU A 136 4.59 -13.08 -23.92
N SER A 137 4.65 -14.39 -24.02
CA SER A 137 5.48 -15.08 -25.01
C SER A 137 4.57 -15.74 -26.05
N PHE A 138 4.73 -15.34 -27.29
CA PHE A 138 3.97 -15.84 -28.43
C PHE A 138 4.82 -16.86 -29.18
N GLY A 139 4.39 -18.11 -29.19
CA GLY A 139 5.06 -19.19 -29.90
C GLY A 139 4.32 -19.62 -31.16
N ASP A 140 5.05 -20.25 -32.08
CA ASP A 140 4.46 -20.94 -33.18
C ASP A 140 3.86 -22.31 -32.72
N PRO A 141 2.93 -22.92 -33.51
CA PRO A 141 2.32 -24.19 -33.13
C PRO A 141 3.32 -25.35 -33.00
N PHE A 142 4.50 -25.23 -33.61
CA PHE A 142 5.54 -26.28 -33.60
C PHE A 142 6.54 -26.09 -32.43
N GLY A 143 6.49 -24.98 -31.73
CA GLY A 143 7.39 -24.68 -30.62
C GLY A 143 8.85 -24.38 -31.02
N LEU A 144 9.09 -24.08 -32.31
CA LEU A 144 10.43 -23.83 -32.84
C LEU A 144 10.93 -22.40 -32.49
N THR A 145 10.01 -21.43 -32.49
CA THR A 145 10.31 -20.03 -32.27
C THR A 145 9.32 -19.37 -31.31
N SER A 146 9.78 -18.39 -30.58
CA SER A 146 8.90 -17.58 -29.73
C SER A 146 9.32 -16.10 -29.75
N THR A 147 8.36 -15.23 -29.58
CA THR A 147 8.56 -13.78 -29.43
C THR A 147 7.98 -13.34 -28.11
N ARG A 148 8.78 -12.62 -27.32
CA ARG A 148 8.37 -12.12 -26.00
C ARG A 148 7.99 -10.64 -26.09
N ARG A 149 6.92 -10.27 -25.37
CA ARG A 149 6.46 -8.89 -25.23
C ARG A 149 6.11 -8.61 -23.77
N THR A 150 6.72 -7.60 -23.19
CA THR A 150 6.42 -7.16 -21.84
C THR A 150 5.44 -5.98 -21.89
N LEU A 151 4.32 -6.12 -21.19
CA LEU A 151 3.30 -5.09 -21.06
C LEU A 151 3.38 -4.49 -19.66
N PRO A 152 3.55 -3.16 -19.53
CA PRO A 152 3.50 -2.51 -18.24
C PRO A 152 2.07 -2.54 -17.71
N LEU A 153 1.92 -2.96 -16.46
CA LEU A 153 0.70 -2.85 -15.67
C LEU A 153 0.92 -1.73 -14.66
N HIS A 154 0.02 -0.76 -14.62
CA HIS A 154 0.10 0.37 -13.69
C HIS A 154 -0.95 0.21 -12.58
N GLU A 155 -1.07 -0.98 -12.06
CA GLU A 155 -2.04 -1.35 -11.03
C GLU A 155 -1.32 -1.71 -9.74
N GLU A 156 -1.98 -1.46 -8.61
CA GLU A 156 -1.49 -1.88 -7.29
C GLU A 156 -2.61 -2.52 -6.48
N ILE A 157 -2.24 -3.48 -5.63
CA ILE A 157 -3.15 -4.06 -4.65
C ILE A 157 -2.69 -3.61 -3.27
N VAL A 158 -3.57 -2.97 -2.54
CA VAL A 158 -3.33 -2.53 -1.17
C VAL A 158 -4.02 -3.50 -0.21
N VAL A 159 -3.24 -4.16 0.63
CA VAL A 159 -3.74 -5.07 1.67
C VAL A 159 -3.70 -4.36 3.02
N TYR A 160 -4.86 -4.14 3.60
CA TYR A 160 -5.03 -3.49 4.88
C TYR A 160 -4.47 -4.31 6.05
N PRO A 161 -4.17 -3.71 7.21
CA PRO A 161 -3.90 -4.48 8.42
C PRO A 161 -5.14 -5.24 8.89
N ARG A 162 -4.94 -6.40 9.54
CA ARG A 162 -6.04 -7.18 10.13
C ARG A 162 -6.74 -6.39 11.22
N LEU A 163 -8.06 -6.43 11.21
CA LEU A 163 -8.87 -5.92 12.31
C LEU A 163 -9.11 -7.07 13.29
N LYS A 164 -8.56 -6.95 14.50
CA LYS A 164 -8.75 -7.90 15.59
C LYS A 164 -9.79 -7.35 16.56
N ARG A 165 -10.61 -8.26 17.13
CA ARG A 165 -11.51 -7.88 18.22
C ARG A 165 -10.69 -7.61 19.48
N ILE A 166 -10.84 -6.42 20.03
CA ILE A 166 -10.09 -5.97 21.21
C ILE A 166 -10.97 -6.27 22.43
N GLU A 167 -10.89 -7.48 22.97
CA GLU A 167 -11.75 -7.89 24.10
C GLU A 167 -11.25 -7.34 25.44
N ASP A 168 -9.95 -7.37 25.68
CA ASP A 168 -9.35 -6.96 26.97
C ASP A 168 -9.24 -5.43 27.15
N SER A 169 -9.43 -4.67 26.09
CA SER A 169 -9.22 -3.21 26.11
C SER A 169 -10.53 -2.43 25.90
N ILE A 170 -11.69 -3.09 25.76
CA ILE A 170 -12.97 -2.39 25.60
C ILE A 170 -13.27 -1.53 26.83
N ALA A 171 -12.99 -2.03 28.03
CA ALA A 171 -13.16 -1.28 29.26
C ALA A 171 -12.20 -0.08 29.32
N GLN A 172 -10.91 -0.26 29.00
CA GLN A 172 -9.92 0.80 28.92
C GLN A 172 -10.25 1.81 27.82
N PHE A 173 -10.77 1.34 26.70
CA PHE A 173 -11.17 2.18 25.59
C PHE A 173 -12.45 2.97 25.93
N GLN A 174 -13.42 2.37 26.62
CA GLN A 174 -14.61 3.06 27.15
C GLN A 174 -14.22 4.08 28.23
N GLU A 175 -13.24 3.77 29.06
CA GLU A 175 -12.66 4.70 30.01
C GLU A 175 -11.90 5.83 29.30
N PHE A 176 -11.16 5.54 28.21
CA PHE A 176 -10.44 6.51 27.40
C PHE A 176 -11.39 7.48 26.69
N PHE A 177 -12.46 6.98 26.08
CA PHE A 177 -13.45 7.84 25.40
C PHE A 177 -14.46 8.44 26.39
N GLY A 178 -14.59 7.84 27.59
CA GLY A 178 -15.48 8.26 28.67
C GLY A 178 -16.91 8.49 28.22
N LEU A 179 -17.87 7.81 28.77
CA LEU A 179 -19.30 8.14 28.69
C LEU A 179 -19.65 9.51 29.34
N HIS A 180 -18.67 10.37 29.50
CA HIS A 180 -18.94 11.73 29.93
C HIS A 180 -19.34 12.52 28.69
N PRO A 181 -20.58 13.03 28.64
CA PRO A 181 -20.92 14.05 27.67
C PRO A 181 -19.84 15.12 27.81
N ALA A 182 -18.98 15.22 26.79
CA ALA A 182 -17.95 16.24 26.84
C ALA A 182 -18.70 17.55 27.05
N LYS A 183 -18.37 18.24 28.12
CA LYS A 183 -18.72 19.66 28.30
C LYS A 183 -17.93 20.42 27.23
N GLY A 184 -18.15 20.04 25.97
CA GLY A 184 -17.46 20.50 24.80
C GLY A 184 -18.09 21.77 24.27
N LEU A 185 -17.24 22.64 23.83
CA LEU A 185 -17.46 23.99 23.38
C LEU A 185 -18.25 24.13 22.05
N VAL A 186 -18.67 23.05 21.42
CA VAL A 186 -19.40 23.10 20.14
C VAL A 186 -20.78 22.47 20.36
N GLU A 187 -21.80 23.31 20.43
CA GLU A 187 -23.18 22.90 20.44
C GLU A 187 -23.63 22.56 19.01
N ASP A 188 -24.32 21.43 18.84
CA ASP A 188 -24.92 21.08 17.55
C ASP A 188 -26.22 21.84 17.36
N PRO A 189 -26.31 22.76 16.38
CA PRO A 189 -27.55 23.49 16.10
C PRO A 189 -28.74 22.62 15.74
N ALA A 190 -28.50 21.36 15.32
CA ALA A 190 -29.53 20.40 14.96
C ALA A 190 -30.08 19.62 16.18
N ALA A 191 -29.28 19.48 17.24
CA ALA A 191 -29.64 18.74 18.45
C ALA A 191 -30.16 19.69 19.55
N TYR A 192 -31.44 20.01 19.51
CA TYR A 192 -32.10 20.87 20.48
C TYR A 192 -32.40 20.11 21.78
N ALA A 193 -31.76 20.51 22.88
CA ALA A 193 -31.90 19.88 24.20
C ALA A 193 -33.00 20.53 25.05
N GLY A 194 -33.24 21.84 24.87
CA GLY A 194 -34.23 22.55 25.69
C GLY A 194 -34.01 24.07 25.74
N THR A 195 -34.65 24.73 26.70
CA THR A 195 -34.48 26.17 26.92
C THR A 195 -34.06 26.45 28.37
N ARG A 196 -33.35 27.56 28.56
CA ARG A 196 -33.03 28.16 29.88
C ARG A 196 -33.22 29.66 29.84
N ASP A 197 -33.24 30.30 30.99
CA ASP A 197 -33.32 31.74 31.08
C ASP A 197 -32.12 32.40 30.39
N TYR A 198 -32.37 33.45 29.60
CA TYR A 198 -31.33 34.15 28.85
C TYR A 198 -30.45 34.99 29.76
N THR A 199 -29.15 34.68 29.72
CA THR A 199 -28.14 35.33 30.63
C THR A 199 -27.48 36.58 30.03
N GLY A 200 -27.80 36.94 28.78
CA GLY A 200 -27.20 38.10 28.10
C GLY A 200 -25.80 37.87 27.50
N PHE A 201 -25.15 36.75 27.77
CA PHE A 201 -23.79 36.46 27.28
C PHE A 201 -23.77 35.84 25.86
N ARG A 202 -24.93 35.43 25.34
CA ARG A 202 -25.05 34.77 24.04
C ARG A 202 -25.67 35.72 23.01
N PRO A 203 -25.27 35.58 21.72
CA PRO A 203 -25.92 36.34 20.63
C PRO A 203 -27.43 36.10 20.58
N ALA A 204 -28.22 37.13 20.21
CA ALA A 204 -29.67 37.07 20.14
C ALA A 204 -30.27 35.98 19.22
N ARG A 205 -29.48 35.47 18.25
CA ARG A 205 -29.88 34.32 17.39
C ARG A 205 -30.17 33.04 18.18
N PHE A 206 -29.67 32.91 19.40
CA PHE A 206 -29.95 31.78 20.28
C PHE A 206 -31.22 31.94 21.11
N ILE A 207 -31.93 33.07 21.06
CA ILE A 207 -33.18 33.27 21.76
C ILE A 207 -34.27 32.40 21.16
N HIS A 208 -35.01 31.71 22.02
CA HIS A 208 -36.15 30.90 21.62
C HIS A 208 -37.44 31.70 21.82
N TRP A 209 -37.80 32.53 20.84
CA TRP A 209 -38.94 33.48 20.90
C TRP A 209 -40.26 32.83 21.29
N LYS A 210 -40.56 31.64 20.77
CA LYS A 210 -41.81 30.93 21.10
C LYS A 210 -41.82 30.46 22.58
N ALA A 211 -40.74 30.02 23.15
CA ALA A 211 -40.66 29.65 24.57
C ALA A 211 -40.70 30.92 25.44
N SER A 212 -40.02 31.99 25.05
CA SER A 212 -40.02 33.27 25.76
C SER A 212 -41.43 33.84 25.88
N ALA A 213 -42.21 33.81 24.78
CA ALA A 213 -43.60 34.26 24.78
C ALA A 213 -44.53 33.44 25.70
N ARG A 214 -44.24 32.15 25.83
CA ARG A 214 -45.05 31.27 26.70
C ARG A 214 -44.71 31.43 28.19
N ILE A 215 -43.46 31.67 28.51
CA ILE A 215 -42.94 31.73 29.90
C ILE A 215 -42.98 33.17 30.44
N GLY A 216 -43.06 34.16 29.54
CA GLY A 216 -43.01 35.59 29.91
C GLY A 216 -41.61 36.10 30.26
N LYS A 217 -40.57 35.29 30.03
CA LYS A 217 -39.13 35.59 30.25
C LYS A 217 -38.34 35.22 29.03
N ILE A 218 -37.28 35.94 28.70
CA ILE A 218 -36.43 35.61 27.58
C ILE A 218 -35.76 34.29 27.83
N GLN A 219 -36.00 33.35 26.92
CA GLN A 219 -35.44 31.99 26.96
C GLN A 219 -34.38 31.82 25.86
N GLU A 220 -33.21 31.22 26.19
CA GLU A 220 -32.23 30.82 25.18
C GLU A 220 -32.30 29.34 24.89
N LYS A 221 -32.01 28.99 23.65
CA LYS A 221 -31.92 27.60 23.18
C LYS A 221 -30.68 26.94 23.78
N ILE A 222 -30.87 25.77 24.37
CA ILE A 222 -29.79 24.86 24.75
C ILE A 222 -29.71 23.79 23.69
N PHE A 223 -28.52 23.60 23.13
CA PHE A 223 -28.23 22.51 22.21
C PHE A 223 -27.42 21.45 22.92
N GLU A 224 -27.61 20.21 22.54
CA GLU A 224 -26.75 19.13 23.04
C GLU A 224 -25.32 19.35 22.56
N PRO A 225 -24.33 19.25 23.45
CA PRO A 225 -22.94 19.32 23.02
C PRO A 225 -22.62 18.03 22.23
N THR A 226 -22.54 18.14 20.92
CA THR A 226 -22.10 17.06 20.07
C THR A 226 -20.57 17.07 20.03
N SER A 227 -19.97 16.39 20.95
CA SER A 227 -18.53 16.14 20.90
C SER A 227 -18.28 14.84 20.13
N HIS A 228 -18.16 14.95 18.81
CA HIS A 228 -17.45 13.91 18.09
C HIS A 228 -16.02 13.88 18.64
N ALA A 229 -15.65 12.76 19.24
CA ALA A 229 -14.27 12.60 19.71
C ALA A 229 -13.32 12.79 18.53
N LYS A 230 -12.29 13.61 18.72
CA LYS A 230 -11.26 13.87 17.71
C LYS A 230 -9.99 13.18 18.16
N ILE A 231 -9.56 12.17 17.43
CA ILE A 231 -8.46 11.29 17.81
C ILE A 231 -7.32 11.45 16.82
N LEU A 232 -6.17 11.83 17.32
CA LEU A 232 -4.92 11.79 16.60
C LEU A 232 -4.21 10.47 16.88
N VAL A 233 -3.96 9.69 15.86
CA VAL A 233 -3.17 8.46 15.92
C VAL A 233 -1.76 8.76 15.46
N ILE A 234 -0.79 8.50 16.34
CA ILE A 234 0.63 8.71 16.10
C ILE A 234 1.31 7.34 16.08
N VAL A 235 1.94 6.98 14.96
CA VAL A 235 2.69 5.73 14.85
C VAL A 235 4.17 6.04 14.74
N LYS A 236 4.94 5.66 15.76
CA LYS A 236 6.37 5.91 15.83
C LYS A 236 7.18 4.67 15.46
N VAL A 237 7.90 4.76 14.34
CA VAL A 237 8.69 3.67 13.77
C VAL A 237 10.15 3.69 14.21
N GLU A 238 10.66 4.86 14.64
CA GLU A 238 12.06 5.06 15.06
C GLU A 238 12.52 4.04 16.14
N GLY A 239 11.63 3.66 17.07
CA GLY A 239 11.94 2.67 18.12
C GLY A 239 12.28 1.29 17.55
N PHE A 240 11.59 0.89 16.49
CA PHE A 240 11.87 -0.36 15.77
C PHE A 240 13.19 -0.30 15.01
N ALA A 241 13.50 0.81 14.35
CA ALA A 241 14.76 1.03 13.66
C ALA A 241 15.96 0.93 14.63
N ARG A 242 15.86 1.59 15.81
CA ARG A 242 16.89 1.51 16.85
C ARG A 242 17.09 0.07 17.36
N GLN A 243 16.01 -0.71 17.51
CA GLN A 243 16.12 -2.11 17.95
C GLN A 243 16.80 -2.96 16.88
N LEU A 244 16.48 -2.76 15.60
CA LEU A 244 17.14 -3.46 14.49
C LEU A 244 18.63 -3.12 14.39
N SER A 245 19.01 -1.86 14.58
CA SER A 245 20.42 -1.45 14.59
C SER A 245 21.20 -2.11 15.73
N ARG A 246 20.60 -2.27 16.91
CA ARG A 246 21.19 -2.99 18.05
C ARG A 246 21.40 -4.48 17.75
N LEU A 247 20.44 -5.12 17.04
CA LEU A 247 20.57 -6.53 16.63
C LEU A 247 21.69 -6.74 15.61
N GLY A 248 21.89 -5.79 14.69
CA GLY A 248 22.98 -5.82 13.72
C GLY A 248 24.37 -5.64 14.32
N SER A 249 24.46 -5.08 15.54
CA SER A 249 25.73 -4.83 16.26
C SER A 249 26.11 -5.92 17.26
N GLN A 250 25.26 -6.93 17.48
CA GLN A 250 25.51 -8.01 18.46
C GLN A 250 26.21 -9.18 17.78
N ASP A 251 27.27 -9.68 18.45
CA ASP A 251 28.02 -10.87 18.05
C ASP A 251 27.10 -12.11 18.04
N PRO A 252 27.02 -12.87 16.93
CA PRO A 252 26.13 -14.03 16.82
C PRO A 252 26.42 -15.15 17.88
N SER A 253 27.58 -15.15 18.48
CA SER A 253 28.00 -16.17 19.46
C SER A 253 27.43 -15.98 20.88
N ARG A 254 26.78 -14.84 21.18
CA ARG A 254 26.19 -14.53 22.51
C ARG A 254 24.67 -14.60 22.57
N ALA A 255 24.01 -15.12 21.53
CA ALA A 255 22.58 -15.03 21.29
C ALA A 255 21.74 -16.14 21.95
N ASN A 256 21.99 -16.53 23.20
CA ASN A 256 21.08 -17.39 23.95
C ASN A 256 19.90 -16.51 24.47
N GLY A 257 18.70 -16.60 23.81
CA GLY A 257 17.49 -15.91 24.21
C GLY A 257 17.32 -14.48 23.67
N SER A 258 18.10 -14.07 22.66
CA SER A 258 18.02 -12.73 22.08
C SER A 258 16.80 -12.58 21.14
N VAL A 259 16.15 -11.42 21.21
CA VAL A 259 15.11 -10.99 20.26
C VAL A 259 15.67 -11.07 18.84
N THR A 260 14.95 -11.75 17.94
CA THR A 260 15.34 -11.86 16.53
C THR A 260 14.74 -10.72 15.68
N ARG A 261 15.30 -10.53 14.47
CA ARG A 261 14.70 -9.58 13.51
C ARG A 261 13.23 -9.90 13.23
N LYS A 262 12.90 -11.19 13.14
CA LYS A 262 11.54 -11.66 12.90
C LYS A 262 10.60 -11.27 14.05
N ASP A 263 11.06 -11.37 15.29
CA ASP A 263 10.27 -10.97 16.46
C ASP A 263 9.95 -9.47 16.44
N VAL A 264 10.89 -8.64 15.99
CA VAL A 264 10.68 -7.20 15.83
C VAL A 264 9.70 -6.90 14.69
N GLU A 265 9.79 -7.64 13.58
CA GLU A 265 8.86 -7.53 12.45
C GLU A 265 7.43 -7.96 12.86
N ASP A 266 7.29 -9.09 13.54
CA ASP A 266 6.00 -9.60 14.03
C ASP A 266 5.40 -8.64 15.09
N ALA A 267 6.24 -8.03 15.92
CA ALA A 267 5.81 -7.00 16.87
C ALA A 267 5.31 -5.74 16.16
N PHE A 268 5.96 -5.32 15.07
CA PHE A 268 5.53 -4.18 14.26
C PHE A 268 4.18 -4.44 13.58
N GLU A 269 4.01 -5.62 12.97
CA GLU A 269 2.73 -6.01 12.34
C GLU A 269 1.61 -6.07 13.40
N THR A 270 1.88 -6.66 14.56
CA THR A 270 0.92 -6.72 15.68
C THR A 270 0.52 -5.33 16.15
N LEU A 271 1.48 -4.39 16.22
CA LEU A 271 1.18 -3.00 16.58
C LEU A 271 0.23 -2.35 15.59
N LEU A 272 0.48 -2.51 14.29
CA LEU A 272 -0.35 -1.92 13.25
C LEU A 272 -1.76 -2.53 13.20
N GLU A 273 -1.89 -3.85 13.44
CA GLU A 273 -3.19 -4.51 13.60
C GLU A 273 -3.97 -3.94 14.80
N ARG A 274 -3.28 -3.68 15.92
CA ARG A 274 -3.89 -3.04 17.10
C ARG A 274 -4.31 -1.61 16.79
N VAL A 275 -3.45 -0.81 16.18
CA VAL A 275 -3.76 0.57 15.78
C VAL A 275 -4.97 0.62 14.85
N ALA A 276 -5.01 -0.24 13.83
CA ALA A 276 -6.13 -0.34 12.90
C ALA A 276 -7.44 -0.71 13.63
N SER A 277 -7.37 -1.65 14.56
CA SER A 277 -8.53 -2.10 15.34
C SER A 277 -9.06 -1.01 16.26
N TYR A 278 -8.17 -0.25 16.92
CA TYR A 278 -8.56 0.91 17.73
C TYR A 278 -9.15 2.04 16.90
N ALA A 279 -8.57 2.33 15.74
CA ALA A 279 -9.09 3.32 14.81
C ALA A 279 -10.49 2.95 14.30
N TYR A 280 -10.69 1.68 13.95
CA TYR A 280 -11.98 1.17 13.53
C TYR A 280 -13.03 1.26 14.64
N LEU A 281 -12.69 0.87 15.87
CA LEU A 281 -13.56 0.99 17.03
C LEU A 281 -13.93 2.46 17.32
N SER A 282 -12.93 3.36 17.24
CA SER A 282 -13.14 4.81 17.37
C SER A 282 -14.10 5.34 16.32
N PHE A 283 -13.93 4.90 15.10
CA PHE A 283 -14.81 5.26 13.99
C PHE A 283 -16.26 4.79 14.22
N GLN A 284 -16.45 3.55 14.69
CA GLN A 284 -17.79 3.04 15.02
C GLN A 284 -18.49 3.88 16.09
N GLN A 285 -17.74 4.53 16.97
CA GLN A 285 -18.26 5.46 17.98
C GLN A 285 -18.44 6.90 17.46
N GLY A 286 -18.28 7.12 16.16
CA GLY A 286 -18.46 8.43 15.53
C GLY A 286 -17.26 9.38 15.71
N ALA A 287 -16.09 8.88 16.12
CA ALA A 287 -14.90 9.72 16.24
C ALA A 287 -14.32 10.14 14.88
N SER A 288 -13.80 11.36 14.82
CA SER A 288 -12.98 11.82 13.72
C SER A 288 -11.52 11.39 13.96
N LEU A 289 -10.85 10.91 12.92
CA LEU A 289 -9.51 10.37 12.98
C LEU A 289 -8.52 11.24 12.22
N ALA A 290 -7.32 11.38 12.77
CA ALA A 290 -6.15 11.91 12.07
C ALA A 290 -4.97 10.93 12.25
N PHE A 291 -4.01 10.96 11.36
CA PHE A 291 -2.84 10.08 11.40
C PHE A 291 -1.56 10.86 11.16
N VAL A 292 -0.51 10.48 11.90
CA VAL A 292 0.85 11.01 11.70
C VAL A 292 1.84 9.89 11.98
N THR A 293 2.88 9.77 11.15
CA THR A 293 3.97 8.80 11.34
C THR A 293 5.32 9.42 11.01
N ASP A 294 6.38 8.92 11.65
CA ASP A 294 7.78 9.20 11.32
C ASP A 294 8.37 8.14 10.37
N GLY A 295 7.56 7.12 10.00
CA GLY A 295 7.97 6.06 9.08
C GLY A 295 7.79 6.46 7.62
N GLU A 296 8.50 5.74 6.75
CA GLU A 296 8.39 5.88 5.30
C GLU A 296 7.14 5.16 4.78
N LEU A 297 6.37 5.85 3.93
CA LEU A 297 5.21 5.29 3.25
C LEU A 297 5.58 4.90 1.81
N VAL A 298 5.16 3.72 1.36
CA VAL A 298 5.39 3.24 0.00
C VAL A 298 4.51 4.03 -0.97
N GLU A 299 5.14 4.68 -1.95
CA GLU A 299 4.46 5.45 -3.01
C GLU A 299 3.52 6.57 -2.51
N ASP A 300 3.75 7.05 -1.30
CA ASP A 300 2.97 8.13 -0.69
C ASP A 300 3.91 9.09 0.05
N PRO A 301 4.09 10.32 -0.42
CA PRO A 301 5.03 11.27 0.17
C PRO A 301 4.53 11.92 1.46
N GLU A 302 3.22 11.82 1.75
CA GLU A 302 2.62 12.52 2.89
C GLU A 302 2.58 11.63 4.15
N PRO A 303 3.44 11.86 5.17
CA PRO A 303 3.48 11.06 6.40
C PRO A 303 2.31 11.35 7.36
N PHE A 304 1.28 12.05 6.93
CA PHE A 304 0.14 12.42 7.74
C PHE A 304 -1.18 12.29 6.98
N LEU A 305 -2.28 12.20 7.74
CA LEU A 305 -3.65 12.31 7.27
C LEU A 305 -4.37 13.34 8.15
N PRO A 306 -4.93 14.42 7.58
CA PRO A 306 -5.65 15.42 8.35
C PRO A 306 -6.89 14.83 9.03
N MET A 307 -7.44 15.57 10.00
CA MET A 307 -8.64 15.15 10.74
C MET A 307 -9.84 15.01 9.79
N GLY A 308 -10.50 13.87 9.86
CA GLY A 308 -11.68 13.59 9.05
C GLY A 308 -12.53 12.48 9.63
N SER A 309 -13.70 12.28 9.04
CA SER A 309 -14.69 11.26 9.42
C SER A 309 -15.31 10.62 8.19
N GLY A 310 -16.05 9.54 8.37
CA GLY A 310 -16.70 8.79 7.30
C GLY A 310 -15.88 7.59 6.79
N TYR A 311 -16.55 6.70 6.05
CA TYR A 311 -15.96 5.44 5.57
C TYR A 311 -14.78 5.65 4.61
N GLU A 312 -14.86 6.67 3.75
CA GLU A 312 -13.77 6.99 2.83
C GLU A 312 -12.51 7.43 3.58
N HIS A 313 -12.69 8.24 4.63
CA HIS A 313 -11.58 8.70 5.47
C HIS A 313 -10.95 7.52 6.26
N LEU A 314 -11.77 6.62 6.80
CA LEU A 314 -11.28 5.39 7.43
C LEU A 314 -10.50 4.53 6.42
N GLY A 315 -10.99 4.40 5.18
CA GLY A 315 -10.28 3.71 4.10
C GLY A 315 -8.90 4.30 3.84
N ARG A 316 -8.79 5.62 3.74
CA ARG A 316 -7.50 6.34 3.60
C ARG A 316 -6.60 6.13 4.81
N PHE A 317 -7.16 6.11 6.01
CA PHE A 317 -6.42 5.82 7.24
C PHE A 317 -5.80 4.41 7.22
N LEU A 318 -6.60 3.39 6.89
CA LEU A 318 -6.12 2.01 6.77
C LEU A 318 -5.10 1.85 5.63
N GLU A 319 -5.25 2.61 4.56
CA GLU A 319 -4.30 2.66 3.45
C GLU A 319 -2.95 3.25 3.88
N LYS A 320 -2.92 4.34 4.67
CA LYS A 320 -1.68 4.88 5.25
C LYS A 320 -0.97 3.82 6.11
N LEU A 321 -1.72 3.05 6.93
CA LEU A 321 -1.16 1.95 7.70
C LEU A 321 -0.66 0.81 6.80
N ALA A 322 -1.35 0.51 5.70
CA ALA A 322 -0.92 -0.51 4.75
C ALA A 322 0.38 -0.12 4.02
N ARG A 323 0.53 1.16 3.69
CA ARG A 323 1.70 1.72 3.01
C ARG A 323 2.92 1.89 3.92
N LEU A 324 2.74 1.86 5.24
CA LEU A 324 3.83 2.05 6.19
C LEU A 324 4.83 0.91 6.11
N ARG A 325 6.08 1.24 5.76
CA ARG A 325 7.17 0.30 5.58
C ARG A 325 7.80 -0.09 6.91
N PHE A 326 8.16 -1.36 7.04
CA PHE A 326 9.02 -1.80 8.14
C PHE A 326 10.44 -1.23 7.95
N PRO A 327 11.08 -0.63 8.97
CA PRO A 327 12.37 0.00 8.82
C PRO A 327 13.45 -1.02 8.43
N SER A 328 14.28 -0.66 7.44
CA SER A 328 15.41 -1.48 7.00
C SER A 328 16.70 -0.94 7.61
N PRO A 329 17.53 -1.78 8.24
CA PRO A 329 18.81 -1.35 8.80
C PRO A 329 19.83 -0.92 7.72
N TYR A 330 19.55 -1.21 6.44
CA TYR A 330 20.50 -1.01 5.34
C TYR A 330 20.43 0.38 4.70
N GLU A 331 19.37 1.17 4.93
CA GLU A 331 19.21 2.48 4.25
C GLU A 331 19.95 3.63 4.94
N GLU A 332 20.23 3.53 6.24
CA GLU A 332 21.05 4.55 6.92
C GLU A 332 22.52 4.53 6.46
N SER A 333 23.06 3.35 6.14
CA SER A 333 24.45 3.21 5.66
C SER A 333 24.63 3.66 4.22
N SER A 334 23.61 3.55 3.36
CA SER A 334 23.68 3.96 1.96
C SER A 334 23.53 5.48 1.77
N LYS A 335 22.87 6.17 2.68
CA LYS A 335 22.79 7.63 2.69
C LYS A 335 24.11 8.29 3.12
N LEU A 336 24.87 7.62 4.00
CA LEU A 336 26.21 8.08 4.43
C LEU A 336 27.34 7.74 3.43
N SER A 337 27.15 6.74 2.56
CA SER A 337 28.17 6.28 1.61
C SER A 337 28.06 6.92 0.20
N ARG A 338 27.06 7.75 -0.06
CA ARG A 338 26.86 8.43 -1.34
C ARG A 338 27.47 9.84 -1.43
N GLU A 339 28.15 10.30 -0.40
CA GLU A 339 28.99 11.51 -0.48
C GLU A 339 30.42 11.18 -0.93
N GLY A 340 30.58 10.66 -2.14
CA GLY A 340 31.82 10.71 -2.90
C GLY A 340 31.82 11.96 -3.79
N PRO A 341 33.00 12.56 -4.13
CA PRO A 341 33.08 13.86 -4.75
C PRO A 341 32.63 13.81 -6.21
N HIS A 342 31.46 14.29 -6.53
CA HIS A 342 31.02 14.60 -7.87
C HIS A 342 30.70 16.09 -8.04
N PRO A 343 31.02 16.69 -9.20
CA PRO A 343 31.06 18.13 -9.37
C PRO A 343 29.69 18.79 -9.38
N VAL A 344 29.66 19.95 -8.78
CA VAL A 344 28.58 20.90 -8.61
C VAL A 344 27.77 21.12 -9.88
N MET A 345 26.47 20.72 -9.87
CA MET A 345 25.43 21.40 -10.62
C MET A 345 24.44 22.05 -9.65
N LYS A 346 24.39 23.38 -9.73
CA LYS A 346 23.49 24.23 -8.96
C LYS A 346 22.03 23.97 -9.39
N GLY A 347 21.28 23.30 -8.54
CA GLY A 347 19.83 23.19 -8.62
C GLY A 347 19.32 23.06 -7.19
N THR A 348 18.59 24.06 -6.73
CA THR A 348 18.07 24.29 -5.39
C THR A 348 17.16 23.16 -4.92
N THR A 349 17.70 22.22 -4.13
CA THR A 349 16.97 21.41 -3.16
C THR A 349 17.53 21.73 -1.77
N PRO A 350 16.70 21.99 -0.76
CA PRO A 350 17.19 22.29 0.58
C PRO A 350 17.90 21.07 1.18
N PRO A 351 18.98 21.25 1.98
CA PRO A 351 19.72 20.16 2.58
C PRO A 351 18.83 19.43 3.60
N MET A 352 18.77 18.09 3.51
CA MET A 352 18.12 17.25 4.51
C MET A 352 18.86 17.37 5.85
N GLU A 353 18.20 17.99 6.80
CA GLU A 353 18.68 18.25 8.15
C GLU A 353 18.88 16.96 8.96
N SER A 354 19.76 17.03 9.95
CA SER A 354 20.15 15.97 10.88
C SER A 354 18.96 15.27 11.57
N PRO A 355 19.10 14.00 12.07
CA PRO A 355 18.01 13.22 12.69
C PRO A 355 17.28 13.90 13.85
N LYS A 356 17.96 14.84 14.57
CA LYS A 356 17.35 15.65 15.64
C LYS A 356 16.40 16.72 15.11
N ALA A 357 16.64 17.27 13.92
CA ALA A 357 15.79 18.26 13.28
C ALA A 357 14.50 17.61 12.73
N ALA A 358 14.61 16.42 12.14
CA ALA A 358 13.47 15.61 11.67
C ALA A 358 12.51 15.24 12.81
N SER A 359 13.02 14.95 14.00
CA SER A 359 12.21 14.69 15.19
C SER A 359 11.41 15.94 15.63
N GLY A 360 12.00 17.13 15.58
CA GLY A 360 11.33 18.38 15.93
C GLY A 360 10.20 18.75 14.96
N GLU A 361 10.41 18.52 13.68
CA GLU A 361 9.41 18.78 12.64
C GLU A 361 8.23 17.79 12.73
N PHE A 362 8.50 16.52 12.99
CA PHE A 362 7.48 15.51 13.26
C PHE A 362 6.53 15.94 14.40
N TYR A 363 7.07 16.36 15.55
CA TYR A 363 6.24 16.81 16.67
C TYR A 363 5.52 18.14 16.38
N ARG A 364 6.07 18.98 15.52
CA ARG A 364 5.40 20.20 15.05
C ARG A 364 4.17 19.84 14.20
N ILE A 365 4.33 18.94 13.23
CA ILE A 365 3.23 18.42 12.39
C ILE A 365 2.19 17.73 13.26
N ALA A 366 2.61 16.85 14.17
CA ALA A 366 1.70 16.16 15.07
C ALA A 366 0.90 17.13 15.96
N ARG A 367 1.51 18.23 16.43
CA ARG A 367 0.84 19.28 17.19
C ARG A 367 -0.13 20.09 16.33
N GLU A 368 0.20 20.37 15.08
CA GLU A 368 -0.64 21.13 14.18
C GLU A 368 -1.87 20.31 13.76
N VAL A 369 -1.66 19.05 13.34
CA VAL A 369 -2.73 18.11 13.00
C VAL A 369 -3.61 17.78 14.20
N GLY A 370 -3.00 17.65 15.38
CA GLY A 370 -3.68 17.36 16.65
C GLY A 370 -4.24 18.56 17.40
N ARG A 371 -4.13 19.78 16.88
CA ARG A 371 -4.51 21.03 17.57
C ARG A 371 -5.94 21.03 18.13
N TRP A 372 -6.83 20.29 17.51
CA TRP A 372 -8.22 20.14 17.91
C TRP A 372 -8.54 18.75 18.47
N GLY A 373 -7.52 17.92 18.73
CA GLY A 373 -7.69 16.56 19.21
C GLY A 373 -8.18 16.53 20.68
N THR A 374 -9.14 15.66 20.97
CA THR A 374 -9.62 15.36 22.32
C THR A 374 -8.93 14.13 22.91
N GLY A 375 -8.34 13.29 22.07
CA GLY A 375 -7.60 12.09 22.44
C GLY A 375 -6.44 11.80 21.51
N TYR A 376 -5.41 11.16 22.06
CA TYR A 376 -4.22 10.76 21.32
C TYR A 376 -4.00 9.27 21.50
N ILE A 377 -3.74 8.56 20.39
CA ILE A 377 -3.27 7.17 20.39
C ILE A 377 -1.81 7.20 19.96
N TYR A 378 -0.92 6.82 20.84
CA TYR A 378 0.51 6.79 20.58
C TYR A 378 1.01 5.36 20.49
N ALA A 379 1.33 4.93 19.28
CA ALA A 379 1.84 3.59 18.99
C ALA A 379 3.37 3.62 18.88
N CYS A 380 4.06 2.81 19.69
CA CYS A 380 5.51 2.80 19.81
C CYS A 380 6.05 1.39 20.09
N TYR A 381 7.38 1.22 20.00
CA TYR A 381 8.00 -0.08 20.31
C TYR A 381 7.97 -0.39 21.81
N LYS A 382 8.36 0.56 22.67
CA LYS A 382 8.38 0.41 24.14
C LYS A 382 7.52 1.45 24.83
N PRO A 383 6.90 1.14 25.99
CA PRO A 383 6.06 2.08 26.74
C PRO A 383 6.80 3.37 27.13
N ALA A 384 8.07 3.29 27.48
CA ALA A 384 8.90 4.44 27.88
C ALA A 384 9.00 5.54 26.81
N GLU A 385 8.87 5.17 25.51
CA GLU A 385 8.85 6.16 24.41
C GLU A 385 7.58 7.01 24.45
N GLY A 386 6.45 6.44 24.88
CA GLY A 386 5.20 7.16 25.05
C GLY A 386 5.21 8.18 26.19
N GLU A 387 5.99 7.95 27.23
CA GLU A 387 6.14 8.91 28.34
C GLU A 387 6.84 10.18 27.90
N HIS A 388 7.86 10.06 27.06
CA HIS A 388 8.52 11.23 26.46
C HIS A 388 7.59 12.01 25.54
N ALA A 389 6.73 11.33 24.78
CA ALA A 389 5.78 11.98 23.89
C ALA A 389 4.76 12.84 24.63
N ARG A 390 4.40 12.48 25.86
CA ARG A 390 3.48 13.24 26.71
C ARG A 390 3.93 14.71 26.91
N GLN A 391 5.22 14.95 27.08
CA GLN A 391 5.77 16.30 27.27
C GLN A 391 5.55 17.21 26.05
N PHE A 392 5.43 16.61 24.85
CA PHE A 392 5.30 17.35 23.59
C PHE A 392 3.86 17.47 23.09
N LEU A 393 2.98 16.49 23.44
CA LEU A 393 1.64 16.38 22.88
C LEU A 393 0.53 16.97 23.76
N SER A 394 0.80 17.27 25.04
CA SER A 394 -0.19 17.72 26.02
C SER A 394 -0.17 19.24 26.28
N PRO A 395 -0.64 20.09 25.32
CA PRO A 395 -0.83 21.53 25.61
C PRO A 395 -2.10 21.83 26.40
N HIS A 396 -3.05 20.90 26.48
CA HIS A 396 -4.32 21.07 27.17
C HIS A 396 -4.49 20.06 28.31
N ARG A 397 -4.77 20.54 29.53
CA ARG A 397 -5.00 19.76 30.77
C ARG A 397 -6.12 18.70 30.71
N ARG A 398 -6.74 18.44 29.54
CA ARG A 398 -7.89 17.55 29.37
C ARG A 398 -7.74 16.54 28.22
N SER A 399 -6.57 16.47 27.58
CA SER A 399 -6.35 15.50 26.51
C SER A 399 -5.91 14.15 27.10
N ARG A 400 -6.54 13.07 26.69
CA ARG A 400 -6.21 11.71 27.10
C ARG A 400 -5.21 11.07 26.13
N LEU A 401 -4.25 10.34 26.67
CA LEU A 401 -3.23 9.64 25.89
C LEU A 401 -3.33 8.14 26.13
N LEU A 402 -3.61 7.39 25.07
CA LEU A 402 -3.53 5.94 25.04
C LEU A 402 -2.19 5.52 24.44
N ILE A 403 -1.33 4.88 25.23
CA ILE A 403 -0.05 4.34 24.76
C ILE A 403 -0.27 2.88 24.33
N LEU A 404 0.04 2.59 23.08
CA LEU A 404 0.02 1.25 22.49
C LEU A 404 1.43 0.78 22.23
N PRO A 405 2.09 0.08 23.17
CA PRO A 405 3.39 -0.48 22.92
C PRO A 405 3.28 -1.75 22.08
N ALA A 406 4.27 -2.02 21.23
CA ALA A 406 4.37 -3.28 20.49
C ALA A 406 4.62 -4.46 21.44
N THR A 407 5.39 -4.20 22.51
CA THR A 407 5.69 -5.18 23.56
C THR A 407 5.04 -4.72 24.87
N GLY A 408 4.01 -5.45 25.32
CA GLY A 408 3.31 -5.13 26.58
C GLY A 408 1.82 -4.80 26.43
N LYS A 409 1.19 -4.41 27.55
CA LYS A 409 -0.21 -4.02 27.58
C LYS A 409 -0.39 -2.54 27.22
N ALA A 410 -1.57 -2.21 26.71
CA ALA A 410 -1.96 -0.83 26.49
C ALA A 410 -2.09 -0.09 27.85
N GLU A 411 -1.67 1.15 27.91
CA GLU A 411 -1.78 2.00 29.11
C GLU A 411 -2.54 3.27 28.78
N VAL A 412 -3.56 3.57 29.58
CA VAL A 412 -4.29 4.84 29.53
C VAL A 412 -3.69 5.77 30.56
N LYS A 413 -3.34 6.98 30.15
CA LYS A 413 -2.85 8.02 31.05
C LYS A 413 -3.68 9.29 30.85
N ASP A 414 -4.24 9.80 31.94
CA ASP A 414 -4.91 11.09 31.98
C ASP A 414 -3.89 12.24 31.93
N GLY A 415 -4.22 13.29 31.16
CA GLY A 415 -3.40 14.47 30.98
C GLY A 415 -3.44 15.44 32.14
#